data_318664820979c7636b0949f16246e5b5
#
_entry.id   318664820979c7636b0949f16246e5b5
#
_cell.length_a   1.000
_cell.length_b   1.000
_cell.length_c   1.000
_cell.angle_alpha   90.00
_cell.angle_beta   90.00
_cell.angle_gamma   90.00
#
_symmetry.space_group_name_H-M   'P 1'
#
loop_
_entity.id
_entity.type
_entity.pdbx_description
1 polymer ?
#
loop_
_entity_poly.entity_id
_entity_poly.type
_entity_poly.pdbx_seq_one_letter_code
_entity_poly.pdbx_strand_id
1 'polypeptide(L)'
;MTQSLIGYELLIKIHTDQGWRPPECFAKVPVREIADRLVETTAKLVLKVGSVSVNLNRVQMVNPLICEALIKSQHQLRPLKLNVELTEQPTHIKISDEQLLPVIKKFTDRGMEVCLDDVGTGENSMTAIQPLLPYASEIKFALQNFDADFQDPEIQALVVKWRDFAAERHLRFILEGIENEADDQLADALDIGVRQGYYYGKPHLVKLNKDDPE
;
A
#
# COMPACT_ATOMS: atom_id res chain seq x y z
N MET A 1 17.08 -17.12 -6.04
CA MET A 1 16.58 -16.99 -4.64
C MET A 1 15.22 -17.64 -4.53
N THR A 2 14.85 -18.21 -3.36
CA THR A 2 13.49 -18.69 -3.12
C THR A 2 12.57 -17.50 -2.94
N GLN A 3 11.66 -17.28 -3.87
CA GLN A 3 10.64 -16.22 -3.74
C GLN A 3 9.65 -16.62 -2.64
N SER A 4 9.37 -15.72 -1.71
CA SER A 4 8.36 -15.90 -0.66
C SER A 4 7.36 -14.74 -0.69
N LEU A 5 6.08 -15.10 -0.59
CA LEU A 5 5.01 -14.11 -0.48
C LEU A 5 5.02 -13.52 0.94
N ILE A 6 5.13 -12.20 1.06
CA ILE A 6 5.20 -11.51 2.36
C ILE A 6 3.87 -10.87 2.77
N GLY A 7 3.06 -10.45 1.81
CA GLY A 7 1.79 -9.77 2.08
C GLY A 7 0.89 -9.68 0.86
N TYR A 8 -0.30 -9.15 1.08
CA TYR A 8 -1.25 -8.78 0.02
C TYR A 8 -1.73 -7.35 0.21
N GLU A 9 -1.80 -6.62 -0.88
CA GLU A 9 -2.54 -5.37 -0.94
C GLU A 9 -4.03 -5.67 -1.23
N LEU A 10 -4.90 -5.11 -0.39
CA LEU A 10 -6.35 -5.32 -0.47
C LEU A 10 -7.01 -4.13 -1.18
N LEU A 11 -7.48 -4.37 -2.39
CA LEU A 11 -8.16 -3.39 -3.22
C LEU A 11 -9.67 -3.58 -3.12
N ILE A 12 -10.38 -2.60 -2.56
CA ILE A 12 -11.84 -2.66 -2.50
C ILE A 12 -12.46 -2.54 -3.90
N LYS A 13 -13.43 -3.40 -4.17
CA LYS A 13 -14.22 -3.40 -5.41
C LYS A 13 -15.70 -3.42 -5.07
N ILE A 14 -16.49 -2.82 -5.93
CA ILE A 14 -17.95 -2.93 -5.95
C ILE A 14 -18.39 -3.68 -7.21
N HIS A 15 -19.46 -4.46 -7.11
CA HIS A 15 -20.04 -5.12 -8.27
C HIS A 15 -21.00 -4.14 -8.97
N THR A 16 -20.83 -3.99 -10.28
CA THR A 16 -21.66 -3.16 -11.17
C THR A 16 -22.16 -3.98 -12.35
N ASP A 17 -23.00 -3.43 -13.19
CA ASP A 17 -23.44 -4.06 -14.44
C ASP A 17 -22.28 -4.38 -15.40
N GLN A 18 -21.12 -3.74 -15.20
CA GLN A 18 -19.89 -3.98 -15.96
C GLN A 18 -18.89 -4.90 -15.23
N GLY A 19 -19.33 -5.60 -14.17
CA GLY A 19 -18.50 -6.43 -13.31
C GLY A 19 -17.86 -5.65 -12.15
N TRP A 20 -16.82 -6.22 -11.55
CA TRP A 20 -16.13 -5.66 -10.40
C TRP A 20 -15.26 -4.44 -10.79
N ARG A 21 -15.52 -3.30 -10.17
CA ARG A 21 -14.83 -2.03 -10.40
C ARG A 21 -14.42 -1.36 -9.08
N PRO A 22 -13.38 -0.53 -9.06
CA PRO A 22 -13.15 0.36 -7.94
C PRO A 22 -14.40 1.23 -7.72
N PRO A 23 -14.74 1.59 -6.47
CA PRO A 23 -15.83 2.54 -6.23
C PRO A 23 -15.49 3.89 -6.88
N GLU A 24 -16.47 4.52 -7.55
CA GLU A 24 -16.31 5.87 -8.14
C GLU A 24 -15.93 6.92 -7.08
N CYS A 25 -16.35 6.72 -5.85
CA CYS A 25 -16.06 7.60 -4.74
C CYS A 25 -15.93 6.77 -3.46
N PHE A 26 -14.69 6.57 -3.00
CA PHE A 26 -14.40 5.86 -1.76
C PHE A 26 -15.07 6.47 -0.53
N ALA A 27 -15.26 7.80 -0.51
CA ALA A 27 -15.92 8.48 0.61
C ALA A 27 -17.42 8.10 0.77
N LYS A 28 -18.03 7.51 -0.26
CA LYS A 28 -19.41 7.02 -0.21
C LYS A 28 -19.53 5.59 0.33
N VAL A 29 -18.43 4.84 0.41
CA VAL A 29 -18.45 3.49 0.97
C VAL A 29 -18.56 3.60 2.49
N PRO A 30 -19.55 2.96 3.12
CA PRO A 30 -19.69 3.02 4.58
C PRO A 30 -18.46 2.46 5.28
N VAL A 31 -17.89 3.20 6.23
CA VAL A 31 -16.66 2.82 6.97
C VAL A 31 -16.80 1.43 7.60
N ARG A 32 -17.99 1.10 8.12
CA ARG A 32 -18.29 -0.22 8.70
C ARG A 32 -18.15 -1.32 7.67
N GLU A 33 -18.64 -1.11 6.45
CA GLU A 33 -18.53 -2.09 5.37
C GLU A 33 -17.07 -2.32 4.98
N ILE A 34 -16.26 -1.25 4.89
CA ILE A 34 -14.82 -1.36 4.65
C ILE A 34 -14.17 -2.24 5.73
N ALA A 35 -14.45 -1.98 7.00
CA ALA A 35 -13.88 -2.72 8.11
C ALA A 35 -14.32 -4.20 8.15
N ASP A 36 -15.60 -4.46 7.94
CA ASP A 36 -16.15 -5.83 7.93
C ASP A 36 -15.52 -6.63 6.76
N ARG A 37 -15.46 -6.06 5.55
CA ARG A 37 -14.82 -6.70 4.38
C ARG A 37 -13.33 -6.93 4.59
N LEU A 38 -12.62 -5.98 5.18
CA LEU A 38 -11.21 -6.13 5.52
C LEU A 38 -11.01 -7.36 6.42
N VAL A 39 -11.76 -7.47 7.50
CA VAL A 39 -11.65 -8.58 8.46
C VAL A 39 -12.02 -9.92 7.80
N GLU A 40 -13.13 -9.98 7.07
CA GLU A 40 -13.60 -11.20 6.39
C GLU A 40 -12.59 -11.69 5.34
N THR A 41 -12.06 -10.77 4.50
CA THR A 41 -11.07 -11.11 3.48
C THR A 41 -9.78 -11.60 4.12
N THR A 42 -9.30 -10.89 5.13
CA THR A 42 -8.04 -11.21 5.80
C THR A 42 -8.11 -12.52 6.55
N ALA A 43 -9.26 -12.88 7.13
CA ALA A 43 -9.46 -14.17 7.79
C ALA A 43 -9.18 -15.37 6.86
N LYS A 44 -9.36 -15.20 5.54
CA LYS A 44 -9.01 -16.22 4.53
C LYS A 44 -7.52 -16.27 4.18
N LEU A 45 -6.76 -15.23 4.54
CA LEU A 45 -5.36 -15.05 4.20
C LEU A 45 -4.41 -15.27 5.39
N VAL A 46 -4.92 -15.31 6.61
CA VAL A 46 -4.16 -15.27 7.87
C VAL A 46 -3.06 -16.33 8.00
N LEU A 47 -3.23 -17.49 7.37
CA LEU A 47 -2.22 -18.55 7.38
C LEU A 47 -1.24 -18.50 6.20
N LYS A 48 -1.39 -17.52 5.30
CA LYS A 48 -0.63 -17.45 4.06
C LYS A 48 0.41 -16.33 4.06
N VAL A 49 0.15 -15.25 4.79
CA VAL A 49 0.98 -14.02 4.80
C VAL A 49 1.12 -13.43 6.19
N GLY A 50 2.16 -12.61 6.39
CA GLY A 50 2.40 -11.90 7.65
C GLY A 50 1.73 -10.52 7.73
N SER A 51 1.37 -9.93 6.59
CA SER A 51 0.76 -8.61 6.53
C SER A 51 -0.27 -8.49 5.40
N VAL A 52 -1.19 -7.56 5.57
CA VAL A 52 -2.06 -7.05 4.51
C VAL A 52 -2.04 -5.54 4.53
N SER A 53 -2.18 -4.90 3.38
CA SER A 53 -2.21 -3.45 3.26
C SER A 53 -3.53 -2.92 2.70
N VAL A 54 -3.83 -1.67 3.05
CA VAL A 54 -5.00 -0.91 2.57
C VAL A 54 -4.57 0.52 2.25
N ASN A 55 -5.10 1.05 1.15
CA ASN A 55 -4.81 2.39 0.66
C ASN A 55 -5.69 3.45 1.30
N LEU A 56 -5.09 4.53 1.79
CA LEU A 56 -5.76 5.73 2.27
C LEU A 56 -5.08 6.99 1.71
N ASN A 57 -5.87 7.93 1.18
CA ASN A 57 -5.38 9.28 0.97
C ASN A 57 -5.37 10.07 2.31
N ARG A 58 -4.75 11.27 2.30
CA ARG A 58 -4.58 12.10 3.51
C ARG A 58 -5.90 12.43 4.21
N VAL A 59 -6.96 12.73 3.45
CA VAL A 59 -8.30 13.04 4.01
C VAL A 59 -8.91 11.82 4.67
N GLN A 60 -8.78 10.64 4.06
CA GLN A 60 -9.26 9.40 4.64
C GLN A 60 -8.49 9.02 5.90
N MET A 61 -7.16 9.22 5.90
CA MET A 61 -6.31 8.90 7.04
C MET A 61 -6.68 9.72 8.29
N VAL A 62 -7.01 11.00 8.15
CA VAL A 62 -7.43 11.84 9.29
C VAL A 62 -8.90 11.69 9.69
N ASN A 63 -9.67 10.89 8.96
CA ASN A 63 -11.07 10.62 9.32
C ASN A 63 -11.14 9.73 10.57
N PRO A 64 -11.71 10.23 11.69
CA PRO A 64 -11.71 9.49 12.96
C PRO A 64 -12.47 8.16 12.87
N LEU A 65 -13.52 8.07 12.05
CA LEU A 65 -14.29 6.83 11.89
C LEU A 65 -13.48 5.76 11.16
N ILE A 66 -12.75 6.14 10.12
CA ILE A 66 -11.85 5.21 9.40
C ILE A 66 -10.73 4.77 10.32
N CYS A 67 -10.09 5.72 11.01
CA CYS A 67 -9.01 5.43 11.95
C CYS A 67 -9.44 4.42 13.03
N GLU A 68 -10.58 4.64 13.68
CA GLU A 68 -11.09 3.73 14.72
C GLU A 68 -11.47 2.36 14.16
N ALA A 69 -12.08 2.31 12.97
CA ALA A 69 -12.44 1.07 12.30
C ALA A 69 -11.19 0.22 11.98
N LEU A 70 -10.13 0.82 11.42
CA LEU A 70 -8.88 0.12 11.11
C LEU A 70 -8.16 -0.36 12.37
N ILE A 71 -8.11 0.44 13.44
CA ILE A 71 -7.53 0.01 14.72
C ILE A 71 -8.30 -1.18 15.30
N LYS A 72 -9.63 -1.15 15.24
CA LYS A 72 -10.46 -2.28 15.68
C LYS A 72 -10.20 -3.52 14.83
N SER A 73 -10.09 -3.35 13.52
CA SER A 73 -9.74 -4.45 12.60
C SER A 73 -8.36 -5.04 12.94
N GLN A 74 -7.33 -4.21 13.18
CA GLN A 74 -6.01 -4.70 13.59
C GLN A 74 -6.06 -5.57 14.84
N HIS A 75 -6.89 -5.24 15.83
CA HIS A 75 -7.03 -6.08 17.03
C HIS A 75 -7.59 -7.47 16.72
N GLN A 76 -8.48 -7.57 15.72
CA GLN A 76 -9.08 -8.84 15.28
C GLN A 76 -8.14 -9.65 14.37
N LEU A 77 -7.26 -8.97 13.63
CA LEU A 77 -6.37 -9.58 12.64
C LEU A 77 -5.08 -10.16 13.24
N ARG A 78 -4.76 -9.90 14.51
CA ARG A 78 -3.55 -10.43 15.15
C ARG A 78 -3.45 -11.96 15.02
N PRO A 79 -2.25 -12.50 14.72
CA PRO A 79 -0.92 -11.88 14.70
C PRO A 79 -0.57 -11.15 13.40
N LEU A 80 -1.43 -11.16 12.39
CA LEU A 80 -1.22 -10.50 11.11
C LEU A 80 -1.18 -8.97 11.32
N LYS A 81 -0.28 -8.30 10.61
CA LYS A 81 -0.15 -6.84 10.66
C LYS A 81 -0.97 -6.18 9.55
N LEU A 82 -1.70 -5.14 9.93
CA LEU A 82 -2.32 -4.23 8.98
C LEU A 82 -1.35 -3.09 8.67
N ASN A 83 -1.03 -2.95 7.41
CA ASN A 83 -0.23 -1.86 6.88
C ASN A 83 -1.18 -0.82 6.22
N VAL A 84 -1.02 0.43 6.57
CA VAL A 84 -1.79 1.53 5.96
C VAL A 84 -0.89 2.25 4.98
N GLU A 85 -1.24 2.17 3.71
CA GLU A 85 -0.52 2.83 2.62
C GLU A 85 -1.07 4.24 2.42
N LEU A 86 -0.25 5.25 2.67
CA LEU A 86 -0.58 6.66 2.43
C LEU A 86 -0.29 7.00 0.99
N THR A 87 -1.35 7.14 0.19
CA THR A 87 -1.23 7.43 -1.24
C THR A 87 -0.79 8.87 -1.52
N GLU A 88 -0.16 9.07 -2.67
CA GLU A 88 0.34 10.34 -3.19
C GLU A 88 -0.77 11.26 -3.74
N GLN A 89 -2.00 10.75 -3.87
CA GLN A 89 -3.10 11.43 -4.56
C GLN A 89 -3.44 12.77 -3.91
N PRO A 90 -3.39 13.88 -4.69
CA PRO A 90 -3.80 15.17 -4.19
C PRO A 90 -5.28 15.16 -3.83
N THR A 91 -5.60 15.80 -2.73
CA THR A 91 -6.98 15.95 -2.24
C THR A 91 -7.46 17.38 -2.32
N HIS A 92 -8.77 17.59 -2.50
CA HIS A 92 -9.34 18.95 -2.52
C HIS A 92 -9.21 19.70 -1.18
N ILE A 93 -9.00 18.94 -0.09
CA ILE A 93 -8.76 19.47 1.25
C ILE A 93 -7.31 19.22 1.58
N LYS A 94 -6.55 20.29 1.81
CA LYS A 94 -5.16 20.17 2.23
C LYS A 94 -5.09 19.73 3.70
N ILE A 95 -4.46 18.62 3.96
CA ILE A 95 -4.21 18.10 5.31
C ILE A 95 -2.78 18.48 5.71
N SER A 96 -2.63 19.15 6.86
CA SER A 96 -1.32 19.50 7.38
C SER A 96 -0.66 18.32 8.13
N ASP A 97 0.66 18.43 8.33
CA ASP A 97 1.40 17.44 9.11
C ASP A 97 0.91 17.39 10.57
N GLU A 98 0.50 18.52 11.16
CA GLU A 98 -0.07 18.56 12.51
C GLU A 98 -1.36 17.76 12.65
N GLN A 99 -2.12 17.63 11.54
CA GLN A 99 -3.32 16.79 11.51
C GLN A 99 -2.99 15.32 11.26
N LEU A 100 -1.99 15.05 10.42
CA LEU A 100 -1.64 13.72 9.94
C LEU A 100 -0.81 12.93 10.95
N LEU A 101 0.22 13.54 11.53
CA LEU A 101 1.17 12.87 12.42
C LEU A 101 0.54 12.22 13.65
N PRO A 102 -0.44 12.85 14.36
CA PRO A 102 -1.10 12.20 15.49
C PRO A 102 -1.83 10.90 15.11
N VAL A 103 -2.37 10.83 13.88
CA VAL A 103 -3.08 9.63 13.40
C VAL A 103 -2.07 8.53 13.05
N ILE A 104 -1.01 8.89 12.32
CA ILE A 104 0.08 7.94 11.99
C ILE A 104 0.65 7.36 13.28
N LYS A 105 0.97 8.21 14.26
CA LYS A 105 1.43 7.75 15.58
C LYS A 105 0.43 6.83 16.26
N LYS A 106 -0.86 7.14 16.20
CA LYS A 106 -1.92 6.30 16.77
C LYS A 106 -1.95 4.91 16.13
N PHE A 107 -1.69 4.78 14.82
CA PHE A 107 -1.59 3.50 14.14
C PHE A 107 -0.36 2.71 14.60
N THR A 108 0.81 3.33 14.61
CA THR A 108 2.05 2.65 15.00
C THR A 108 2.03 2.22 16.48
N ASP A 109 1.48 3.03 17.39
CA ASP A 109 1.29 2.69 18.81
C ASP A 109 0.35 1.47 19.01
N ARG A 110 -0.42 1.09 17.99
CA ARG A 110 -1.33 -0.08 18.01
C ARG A 110 -0.76 -1.29 17.27
N GLY A 111 0.50 -1.19 16.80
CA GLY A 111 1.21 -2.28 16.11
C GLY A 111 0.83 -2.41 14.64
N MET A 112 0.19 -1.39 14.05
CA MET A 112 0.02 -1.25 12.62
C MET A 112 1.30 -0.71 12.00
N GLU A 113 1.52 -0.97 10.72
CA GLU A 113 2.59 -0.39 9.92
C GLU A 113 2.04 0.74 9.05
N VAL A 114 2.89 1.69 8.67
CA VAL A 114 2.54 2.77 7.74
C VAL A 114 3.54 2.75 6.60
N CYS A 115 3.02 2.70 5.38
CA CYS A 115 3.75 2.78 4.13
C CYS A 115 3.52 4.15 3.47
N LEU A 116 4.56 4.72 2.91
CA LEU A 116 4.45 5.87 2.02
C LEU A 116 4.43 5.35 0.59
N ASP A 117 3.27 5.41 -0.04
CA ASP A 117 3.01 4.85 -1.34
C ASP A 117 3.35 5.82 -2.47
N ASP A 118 3.74 5.30 -3.64
CA ASP A 118 4.05 6.07 -4.85
C ASP A 118 5.03 7.24 -4.59
N VAL A 119 6.12 6.96 -3.82
CA VAL A 119 7.09 8.01 -3.47
C VAL A 119 7.76 8.62 -4.69
N GLY A 120 8.01 9.91 -4.66
CA GLY A 120 8.55 10.67 -5.78
C GLY A 120 7.51 11.36 -6.63
N THR A 121 6.23 11.11 -6.37
CA THR A 121 5.09 11.67 -7.11
C THR A 121 4.09 12.37 -6.18
N GLY A 122 3.21 13.17 -6.72
CA GLY A 122 2.10 13.81 -6.02
C GLY A 122 2.47 14.43 -4.67
N GLU A 123 1.69 14.11 -3.63
CA GLU A 123 1.91 14.56 -2.26
C GLU A 123 2.99 13.76 -1.51
N ASN A 124 3.56 12.71 -2.13
CA ASN A 124 4.65 11.89 -1.56
C ASN A 124 6.03 12.21 -2.17
N SER A 125 6.27 13.48 -2.52
CA SER A 125 7.58 13.96 -2.94
C SER A 125 8.62 13.82 -1.81
N MET A 126 9.91 13.76 -2.17
CA MET A 126 11.04 13.60 -1.24
C MET A 126 10.99 14.61 -0.06
N THR A 127 10.57 15.85 -0.34
CA THR A 127 10.47 16.90 0.70
C THR A 127 9.23 16.74 1.56
N ALA A 128 8.09 16.39 0.95
CA ALA A 128 6.80 16.30 1.64
C ALA A 128 6.73 15.13 2.63
N ILE A 129 7.47 14.04 2.38
CA ILE A 129 7.45 12.88 3.27
C ILE A 129 8.39 13.00 4.48
N GLN A 130 9.32 13.97 4.51
CA GLN A 130 10.31 14.07 5.59
C GLN A 130 9.73 14.01 7.01
N PRO A 131 8.62 14.71 7.34
CA PRO A 131 8.02 14.65 8.67
C PRO A 131 7.43 13.28 9.02
N LEU A 132 7.09 12.46 8.01
CA LEU A 132 6.41 11.18 8.16
C LEU A 132 7.39 10.01 8.35
N LEU A 133 8.63 10.15 7.86
CA LEU A 133 9.66 9.10 7.87
C LEU A 133 9.91 8.45 9.23
N PRO A 134 9.92 9.19 10.37
CA PRO A 134 10.15 8.57 11.68
C PRO A 134 9.07 7.55 12.09
N TYR A 135 7.94 7.55 11.42
CA TYR A 135 6.79 6.69 11.71
C TYR A 135 6.49 5.69 10.60
N ALA A 136 7.14 5.85 9.46
CA ALA A 136 6.98 4.91 8.34
C ALA A 136 7.79 3.63 8.58
N SER A 137 7.25 2.51 8.13
CA SER A 137 7.93 1.20 8.13
C SER A 137 8.51 0.88 6.76
N GLU A 138 7.91 1.44 5.71
CA GLU A 138 8.26 1.16 4.32
C GLU A 138 7.89 2.29 3.38
N ILE A 139 8.52 2.28 2.22
CA ILE A 139 8.19 3.13 1.08
C ILE A 139 8.04 2.28 -0.18
N LYS A 140 7.11 2.65 -1.05
CA LYS A 140 6.84 1.99 -2.33
C LYS A 140 7.14 2.95 -3.47
N PHE A 141 7.92 2.50 -4.41
CA PHE A 141 8.24 3.24 -5.64
C PHE A 141 7.63 2.52 -6.83
N ALA A 142 6.74 3.19 -7.55
CA ALA A 142 5.97 2.61 -8.64
C ALA A 142 6.53 3.02 -10.00
N LEU A 143 7.04 2.05 -10.75
CA LEU A 143 7.58 2.25 -12.11
C LEU A 143 6.52 2.80 -13.06
N GLN A 144 5.25 2.40 -12.90
CA GLN A 144 4.13 2.84 -13.74
C GLN A 144 3.81 4.34 -13.65
N ASN A 145 4.39 5.06 -12.69
CA ASN A 145 4.19 6.50 -12.55
C ASN A 145 5.13 7.33 -13.46
N PHE A 146 5.96 6.67 -14.23
CA PHE A 146 6.94 7.31 -15.12
C PHE A 146 6.69 6.88 -16.58
N ASP A 147 6.83 7.84 -17.52
CA ASP A 147 6.66 7.61 -18.96
C ASP A 147 7.90 6.93 -19.60
N ALA A 148 8.69 6.20 -18.81
CA ALA A 148 9.90 5.53 -19.28
C ALA A 148 9.96 4.09 -18.74
N ASP A 149 10.60 3.22 -19.51
CA ASP A 149 10.80 1.82 -19.19
C ASP A 149 11.79 1.65 -18.01
N PHE A 150 11.66 0.60 -17.22
CA PHE A 150 12.63 0.27 -16.16
C PHE A 150 14.05 0.01 -16.72
N GLN A 151 14.16 -0.38 -17.98
CA GLN A 151 15.45 -0.54 -18.66
C GLN A 151 16.15 0.80 -18.94
N ASP A 152 15.47 1.95 -18.81
CA ASP A 152 16.06 3.27 -18.96
C ASP A 152 17.03 3.57 -17.80
N PRO A 153 18.30 3.96 -18.09
CA PRO A 153 19.29 4.29 -17.06
C PRO A 153 18.85 5.40 -16.08
N GLU A 154 18.01 6.34 -16.52
CA GLU A 154 17.52 7.42 -15.65
C GLU A 154 16.53 6.88 -14.62
N ILE A 155 15.67 5.95 -15.03
CA ILE A 155 14.73 5.26 -14.10
C ILE A 155 15.51 4.38 -13.13
N GLN A 156 16.50 3.62 -13.61
CA GLN A 156 17.37 2.83 -12.74
C GLN A 156 18.06 3.69 -11.68
N ALA A 157 18.63 4.83 -12.09
CA ALA A 157 19.28 5.77 -11.17
C ALA A 157 18.30 6.31 -10.11
N LEU A 158 17.05 6.57 -10.51
CA LEU A 158 16.00 7.04 -9.60
C LEU A 158 15.57 5.94 -8.61
N VAL A 159 15.40 4.71 -9.08
CA VAL A 159 15.10 3.54 -8.24
C VAL A 159 16.21 3.30 -7.23
N VAL A 160 17.47 3.30 -7.66
CA VAL A 160 18.65 3.15 -6.77
C VAL A 160 18.67 4.27 -5.72
N LYS A 161 18.40 5.52 -6.11
CA LYS A 161 18.33 6.65 -5.18
C LYS A 161 17.27 6.43 -4.10
N TRP A 162 16.08 5.94 -4.44
CA TRP A 162 15.02 5.69 -3.47
C TRP A 162 15.31 4.46 -2.60
N ARG A 163 15.91 3.40 -3.17
CA ARG A 163 16.39 2.24 -2.41
C ARG A 163 17.40 2.66 -1.35
N ASP A 164 18.42 3.44 -1.73
CA ASP A 164 19.48 3.88 -0.82
C ASP A 164 18.92 4.84 0.25
N PHE A 165 18.00 5.73 -0.15
CA PHE A 165 17.29 6.60 0.78
C PHE A 165 16.49 5.82 1.84
N ALA A 166 15.84 4.72 1.44
CA ALA A 166 15.14 3.83 2.36
C ALA A 166 16.11 3.11 3.30
N ALA A 167 17.20 2.56 2.76
CA ALA A 167 18.20 1.83 3.52
C ALA A 167 18.86 2.70 4.60
N GLU A 168 19.22 3.96 4.29
CA GLU A 168 19.76 4.92 5.24
C GLU A 168 18.84 5.20 6.43
N ARG A 169 17.52 5.00 6.25
CA ARG A 169 16.49 5.27 7.26
C ARG A 169 15.89 4.01 7.86
N HIS A 170 16.45 2.85 7.54
CA HIS A 170 15.97 1.54 7.98
C HIS A 170 14.51 1.24 7.58
N LEU A 171 14.07 1.80 6.43
CA LEU A 171 12.76 1.54 5.84
C LEU A 171 12.86 0.37 4.86
N ARG A 172 11.80 -0.41 4.78
CA ARG A 172 11.64 -1.41 3.72
C ARG A 172 11.37 -0.68 2.40
N PHE A 173 12.15 -1.00 1.37
CA PHE A 173 11.91 -0.50 0.02
C PHE A 173 11.17 -1.54 -0.79
N ILE A 174 10.06 -1.15 -1.42
CA ILE A 174 9.26 -1.99 -2.31
C ILE A 174 9.27 -1.35 -3.69
N LEU A 175 9.70 -2.12 -4.70
CA LEU A 175 9.61 -1.71 -6.10
C LEU A 175 8.35 -2.29 -6.72
N GLU A 176 7.49 -1.43 -7.24
CA GLU A 176 6.25 -1.80 -7.93
C GLU A 176 6.34 -1.68 -9.43
N GLY A 177 5.46 -2.40 -10.13
CA GLY A 177 5.40 -2.34 -11.59
C GLY A 177 6.32 -3.35 -12.28
N ILE A 178 6.72 -4.44 -11.61
CA ILE A 178 7.43 -5.55 -12.26
C ILE A 178 6.46 -6.32 -13.13
N GLU A 179 6.64 -6.26 -14.45
CA GLU A 179 5.69 -6.84 -15.41
C GLU A 179 6.21 -8.07 -16.14
N ASN A 180 7.52 -8.27 -16.16
CA ASN A 180 8.17 -9.35 -16.90
C ASN A 180 9.47 -9.83 -16.24
N GLU A 181 10.07 -10.88 -16.80
CA GLU A 181 11.30 -11.50 -16.29
C GLU A 181 12.51 -10.56 -16.40
N ALA A 182 12.57 -9.69 -17.42
CA ALA A 182 13.68 -8.75 -17.58
C ALA A 182 13.68 -7.71 -16.46
N ASP A 183 12.49 -7.23 -16.03
CA ASP A 183 12.34 -6.34 -14.90
C ASP A 183 12.76 -7.02 -13.60
N ASP A 184 12.36 -8.30 -13.40
CA ASP A 184 12.72 -9.07 -12.21
C ASP A 184 14.24 -9.29 -12.12
N GLN A 185 14.89 -9.64 -13.23
CA GLN A 185 16.35 -9.80 -13.31
C GLN A 185 17.08 -8.47 -13.05
N LEU A 186 16.57 -7.37 -13.60
CA LEU A 186 17.16 -6.05 -13.35
C LEU A 186 16.99 -5.63 -11.88
N ALA A 187 15.84 -5.89 -11.27
CA ALA A 187 15.63 -5.64 -9.86
C ALA A 187 16.58 -6.49 -8.98
N ASP A 188 16.88 -7.75 -9.37
CA ASP A 188 17.94 -8.55 -8.73
C ASP A 188 19.32 -7.89 -8.89
N ALA A 189 19.67 -7.43 -10.08
CA ALA A 189 20.93 -6.77 -10.34
C ALA A 189 21.11 -5.46 -9.55
N LEU A 190 20.00 -4.78 -9.24
CA LEU A 190 19.96 -3.58 -8.42
C LEU A 190 19.79 -3.88 -6.90
N ASP A 191 19.90 -5.14 -6.46
CA ASP A 191 19.76 -5.57 -5.07
C ASP A 191 18.44 -5.12 -4.40
N ILE A 192 17.33 -5.27 -5.13
CA ILE A 192 15.99 -4.93 -4.63
C ILE A 192 15.29 -6.21 -4.20
N GLY A 193 15.17 -6.42 -2.89
CA GLY A 193 14.67 -7.67 -2.30
C GLY A 193 13.14 -7.78 -2.24
N VAL A 194 12.39 -6.68 -2.22
CA VAL A 194 10.92 -6.70 -2.14
C VAL A 194 10.31 -6.04 -3.37
N ARG A 195 9.41 -6.77 -4.03
CA ARG A 195 8.86 -6.40 -5.33
C ARG A 195 7.39 -6.73 -5.42
N GLN A 196 6.66 -5.94 -6.22
CA GLN A 196 5.26 -6.13 -6.55
C GLN A 196 5.04 -5.90 -8.04
N GLY A 197 4.12 -6.62 -8.66
CA GLY A 197 3.78 -6.41 -10.06
C GLY A 197 3.07 -7.60 -10.71
N TYR A 198 2.60 -7.40 -11.92
CA TYR A 198 1.83 -8.40 -12.67
C TYR A 198 2.64 -9.65 -13.02
N TYR A 199 3.96 -9.57 -13.03
CA TYR A 199 4.85 -10.72 -13.20
C TYR A 199 4.65 -11.77 -12.09
N TYR A 200 4.43 -11.35 -10.86
CA TYR A 200 4.20 -12.25 -9.71
C TYR A 200 2.74 -12.66 -9.57
N GLY A 201 1.81 -11.83 -10.00
CA GLY A 201 0.38 -12.11 -9.97
C GLY A 201 -0.47 -10.88 -10.21
N LYS A 202 -1.52 -11.05 -11.01
CA LYS A 202 -2.52 -9.98 -11.22
C LYS A 202 -3.50 -9.93 -10.04
N PRO A 203 -4.09 -8.76 -9.76
CA PRO A 203 -5.18 -8.67 -8.80
C PRO A 203 -6.29 -9.66 -9.14
N HIS A 204 -6.74 -10.39 -8.15
CA HIS A 204 -7.85 -11.34 -8.29
C HIS A 204 -8.89 -11.12 -7.20
N LEU A 205 -10.13 -11.44 -7.51
CA LEU A 205 -11.22 -11.31 -6.56
C LEU A 205 -11.13 -12.38 -5.47
N VAL A 206 -11.19 -11.97 -4.21
CA VAL A 206 -11.38 -12.87 -3.09
C VAL A 206 -12.89 -13.02 -2.85
N LYS A 207 -13.47 -14.12 -3.32
CA LYS A 207 -14.87 -14.44 -3.04
C LYS A 207 -15.05 -14.70 -1.54
N LEU A 208 -15.92 -13.94 -0.89
CA LEU A 208 -16.25 -14.10 0.53
C LEU A 208 -17.32 -15.17 0.71
N ASN A 209 -18.31 -15.19 -0.18
CA ASN A 209 -19.38 -16.18 -0.23
C ASN A 209 -19.32 -16.97 -1.53
N LYS A 210 -19.95 -18.18 -1.53
CA LYS A 210 -20.01 -19.04 -2.72
C LYS A 210 -20.81 -18.41 -3.87
N ASP A 211 -21.77 -17.57 -3.52
CA ASP A 211 -22.70 -16.91 -4.45
C ASP A 211 -22.19 -15.53 -4.91
N ASP A 212 -21.01 -15.08 -4.48
CA ASP A 212 -20.42 -13.84 -4.97
C ASP A 212 -20.20 -13.95 -6.48
N PRO A 213 -20.59 -12.94 -7.27
CA PRO A 213 -20.42 -12.96 -8.73
C PRO A 213 -18.95 -13.07 -9.14
N GLU A 214 -18.74 -13.54 -10.37
CA GLU A 214 -17.40 -13.67 -10.98
C GLU A 214 -16.84 -12.35 -11.49
#